data_47666080306abc521eedc3d54fc39c2f
#
_entry.id   47666080306abc521eedc3d54fc39c2f
#
_cell.length_a   1.000
_cell.length_b   1.000
_cell.length_c   1.000
_cell.angle_alpha   90.00
_cell.angle_beta   90.00
_cell.angle_gamma   90.00
#
_symmetry.space_group_name_H-M   'P 1'
#
loop_
_entity.id
_entity.type
_entity.pdbx_description
1 polymer ?
#
loop_
_entity_poly.entity_id
_entity_poly.type
_entity_poly.pdbx_seq_one_letter_code
_entity_poly.pdbx_strand_id
1 'polypeptide(L)'
;MTGLLRKPIAHFIRGTCGSTYKLSYAVCGFVLEIDIKLVSNQEFGTMVWDAALGLCQYFEEQKLSFSQKKVIELGAGTGILSILSLLLGGDVTITDKPQLLKQIELNVFANTPSSCRARVTIRALSWGFDHTFFPSDYDYILCADIMYTLASVPLILKTLLHLSNERTVIYFASTMSICRKLISSGYETLSQHFNCDLVYRYENKDVNLYRLTKRT
;
A
#
# COMPACT_ATOMS: atom_id res chain seq x y z
N MET A 1 -23.00 -13.65 -1.23
CA MET A 1 -23.09 -12.58 -2.26
C MET A 1 -21.70 -11.99 -2.39
N THR A 2 -20.96 -12.39 -3.42
CA THR A 2 -19.59 -11.96 -3.70
C THR A 2 -19.63 -10.50 -4.11
N GLY A 3 -19.12 -9.62 -3.25
CA GLY A 3 -18.93 -8.20 -3.54
C GLY A 3 -17.85 -8.05 -4.63
N LEU A 4 -18.26 -8.10 -5.89
CA LEU A 4 -17.42 -7.70 -7.00
C LEU A 4 -17.06 -6.21 -6.78
N LEU A 5 -15.78 -5.92 -6.58
CA LEU A 5 -15.26 -4.58 -6.78
C LEU A 5 -15.81 -4.07 -8.12
N ARG A 6 -16.82 -3.19 -8.07
CA ARG A 6 -17.32 -2.54 -9.28
C ARG A 6 -16.13 -1.81 -9.89
N LYS A 7 -15.94 -1.97 -11.22
CA LYS A 7 -14.92 -1.21 -11.95
C LYS A 7 -15.00 0.26 -11.52
N PRO A 8 -13.86 0.94 -11.32
CA PRO A 8 -13.87 2.34 -10.93
C PRO A 8 -14.73 3.13 -11.91
N ILE A 9 -15.65 3.94 -11.38
CA ILE A 9 -16.40 4.89 -12.22
C ILE A 9 -15.44 6.05 -12.44
N ALA A 10 -14.83 6.11 -13.63
CA ALA A 10 -13.95 7.21 -14.00
C ALA A 10 -14.79 8.46 -14.31
N HIS A 11 -14.75 9.45 -13.44
CA HIS A 11 -15.25 10.78 -13.76
C HIS A 11 -14.09 11.65 -14.25
N PHE A 12 -14.08 11.94 -15.56
CA PHE A 12 -13.13 12.87 -16.15
C PHE A 12 -13.45 14.30 -15.72
N ILE A 13 -12.62 14.88 -14.85
CA ILE A 13 -12.64 16.32 -14.58
C ILE A 13 -11.45 16.94 -15.28
N ARG A 14 -11.68 17.68 -16.38
CA ARG A 14 -10.64 18.51 -17.01
C ARG A 14 -10.32 19.70 -16.09
N GLY A 15 -9.20 19.63 -15.37
CA GLY A 15 -8.61 20.76 -14.70
C GLY A 15 -7.74 21.58 -15.67
N THR A 16 -7.73 22.90 -15.52
CA THR A 16 -7.07 23.88 -16.39
C THR A 16 -5.54 24.00 -16.19
N CYS A 17 -4.91 23.16 -15.36
CA CYS A 17 -3.46 23.19 -15.16
C CYS A 17 -2.94 21.81 -14.74
N GLY A 18 -2.36 21.09 -15.70
CA GLY A 18 -1.88 19.73 -15.53
C GLY A 18 -3.05 18.71 -15.49
N SER A 19 -2.99 17.66 -16.30
CA SER A 19 -4.09 16.69 -16.40
C SER A 19 -4.22 15.89 -15.11
N THR A 20 -5.10 16.33 -14.21
CA THR A 20 -5.52 15.58 -13.03
C THR A 20 -6.87 14.96 -13.30
N TYR A 21 -7.08 13.70 -12.97
CA TYR A 21 -8.40 13.07 -12.99
C TYR A 21 -8.65 12.35 -11.67
N LYS A 22 -9.93 12.28 -11.30
CA LYS A 22 -10.38 11.54 -10.13
C LYS A 22 -10.87 10.17 -10.53
N LEU A 23 -10.49 9.17 -9.76
CA LEU A 23 -11.08 7.84 -9.82
C LEU A 23 -11.80 7.56 -8.51
N SER A 24 -13.03 7.05 -8.62
CA SER A 24 -13.82 6.65 -7.45
C SER A 24 -13.73 5.15 -7.25
N TYR A 25 -13.41 4.72 -6.04
CA TYR A 25 -13.32 3.34 -5.62
C TYR A 25 -14.29 3.06 -4.49
N ALA A 26 -15.14 2.04 -4.63
CA ALA A 26 -16.00 1.56 -3.55
C ALA A 26 -15.29 0.41 -2.83
N VAL A 27 -14.94 0.59 -1.55
CA VAL A 27 -14.17 -0.37 -0.77
C VAL A 27 -14.66 -0.37 0.67
N CYS A 28 -14.94 -1.52 1.26
CA CYS A 28 -15.37 -1.68 2.66
C CYS A 28 -16.55 -0.76 3.05
N GLY A 29 -17.47 -0.51 2.13
CA GLY A 29 -18.59 0.41 2.35
C GLY A 29 -18.24 1.90 2.25
N PHE A 30 -16.98 2.25 1.97
CA PHE A 30 -16.53 3.61 1.70
C PHE A 30 -16.45 3.88 0.20
N VAL A 31 -16.71 5.14 -0.20
CA VAL A 31 -16.40 5.64 -1.56
C VAL A 31 -15.18 6.53 -1.44
N LEU A 32 -14.07 6.11 -2.03
CA LEU A 32 -12.80 6.84 -2.01
C LEU A 32 -12.60 7.54 -3.36
N GLU A 33 -12.37 8.85 -3.32
CA GLU A 33 -12.06 9.65 -4.49
C GLU A 33 -10.57 9.96 -4.54
N ILE A 34 -9.86 9.32 -5.46
CA ILE A 34 -8.40 9.42 -5.57
C ILE A 34 -8.04 10.34 -6.73
N ASP A 35 -7.34 11.43 -6.41
CA ASP A 35 -6.73 12.31 -7.40
C ASP A 35 -5.48 11.68 -8.00
N ILE A 36 -5.47 11.53 -9.31
CA ILE A 36 -4.36 11.01 -10.08
C ILE A 36 -3.79 12.13 -10.95
N LYS A 37 -2.52 12.45 -10.76
CA LYS A 37 -1.80 13.40 -11.62
C LYS A 37 -1.17 12.67 -12.78
N LEU A 38 -1.50 13.09 -14.01
CA LEU A 38 -0.73 12.72 -15.18
C LEU A 38 0.53 13.59 -15.21
N VAL A 39 1.65 13.04 -14.76
CA VAL A 39 2.97 13.67 -14.93
C VAL A 39 3.57 13.14 -16.22
N SER A 40 4.12 14.01 -17.04
CA SER A 40 4.69 13.69 -18.37
C SER A 40 5.86 12.69 -18.33
N ASN A 41 6.44 12.44 -17.17
CA ASN A 41 7.46 11.42 -16.92
C ASN A 41 6.85 10.40 -15.97
N GLN A 42 6.28 9.32 -16.50
CA GLN A 42 5.72 8.13 -15.85
C GLN A 42 6.29 7.86 -14.44
N GLU A 43 5.90 8.66 -13.44
CA GLU A 43 6.19 8.33 -12.05
C GLU A 43 5.22 7.25 -11.61
N PHE A 44 5.73 6.03 -11.38
CA PHE A 44 4.96 4.84 -10.99
C PHE A 44 4.05 5.05 -9.76
N GLY A 45 4.33 6.06 -8.92
CA GLY A 45 3.54 6.36 -7.72
C GLY A 45 2.27 7.17 -7.95
N THR A 46 1.93 7.56 -9.19
CA THR A 46 0.75 8.40 -9.47
C THR A 46 -0.51 7.61 -9.82
N MET A 47 -0.43 6.29 -9.92
CA MET A 47 -1.54 5.39 -10.28
C MET A 47 -1.95 4.52 -9.09
N VAL A 48 -3.21 4.07 -9.10
CA VAL A 48 -3.67 3.02 -8.20
C VAL A 48 -3.38 1.66 -8.84
N TRP A 49 -2.56 0.86 -8.17
CA TRP A 49 -2.14 -0.45 -8.63
C TRP A 49 -3.12 -1.56 -8.20
N ASP A 50 -3.24 -2.61 -9.02
CA ASP A 50 -4.13 -3.73 -8.73
C ASP A 50 -3.78 -4.47 -7.44
N ALA A 51 -2.51 -4.53 -7.05
CA ALA A 51 -2.08 -5.09 -5.78
C ALA A 51 -2.64 -4.32 -4.56
N ALA A 52 -2.69 -2.98 -4.62
CA ALA A 52 -3.30 -2.17 -3.57
C ALA A 52 -4.81 -2.41 -3.46
N LEU A 53 -5.50 -2.48 -4.61
CA LEU A 53 -6.93 -2.83 -4.66
C LEU A 53 -7.18 -4.26 -4.17
N GLY A 54 -6.28 -5.19 -4.47
CA GLY A 54 -6.35 -6.57 -3.96
C GLY A 54 -6.26 -6.62 -2.44
N LEU A 55 -5.34 -5.86 -1.83
CA LEU A 55 -5.27 -5.74 -0.37
C LEU A 55 -6.54 -5.10 0.22
N CYS A 56 -7.06 -4.04 -0.39
CA CYS A 56 -8.30 -3.42 0.05
C CYS A 56 -9.46 -4.41 0.04
N GLN A 57 -9.60 -5.18 -1.04
CA GLN A 57 -10.63 -6.22 -1.16
C GLN A 57 -10.44 -7.33 -0.13
N TYR A 58 -9.21 -7.79 0.07
CA TYR A 58 -8.90 -8.79 1.10
C TYR A 58 -9.27 -8.32 2.51
N PHE A 59 -8.98 -7.05 2.84
CA PHE A 59 -9.36 -6.49 4.14
C PHE A 59 -10.88 -6.46 4.33
N GLU A 60 -11.64 -6.17 3.27
CA GLU A 60 -13.10 -6.24 3.28
C GLU A 60 -13.61 -7.66 3.48
N GLU A 61 -13.12 -8.62 2.70
CA GLU A 61 -13.52 -10.04 2.77
C GLU A 61 -13.22 -10.66 4.14
N GLN A 62 -12.06 -10.32 4.73
CA GLN A 62 -11.64 -10.79 6.04
C GLN A 62 -12.23 -9.95 7.19
N LYS A 63 -12.98 -8.88 6.89
CA LYS A 63 -13.53 -7.94 7.88
C LYS A 63 -12.47 -7.43 8.86
N LEU A 64 -11.28 -7.10 8.32
CA LEU A 64 -10.17 -6.63 9.13
C LEU A 64 -10.49 -5.29 9.77
N SER A 65 -10.00 -5.11 11.00
CA SER A 65 -10.02 -3.86 11.72
C SER A 65 -8.60 -3.51 12.15
N PHE A 66 -8.22 -2.25 11.97
CA PHE A 66 -6.95 -1.71 12.46
C PHE A 66 -7.12 -0.85 13.72
N SER A 67 -8.28 -0.93 14.39
CA SER A 67 -8.53 -0.16 15.62
C SER A 67 -7.44 -0.39 16.65
N GLN A 68 -6.83 0.70 17.14
CA GLN A 68 -5.71 0.71 18.10
C GLN A 68 -4.45 0.00 17.58
N LYS A 69 -4.27 -0.12 16.26
CA LYS A 69 -3.13 -0.76 15.61
C LYS A 69 -2.21 0.27 14.96
N LYS A 70 -0.91 0.10 15.16
CA LYS A 70 0.13 0.86 14.45
C LYS A 70 0.38 0.23 13.09
N VAL A 71 0.10 0.97 12.04
CA VAL A 71 0.23 0.53 10.65
C VAL A 71 1.27 1.39 9.94
N ILE A 72 2.14 0.80 9.14
CA ILE A 72 2.98 1.52 8.19
C ILE A 72 2.78 1.00 6.79
N GLU A 73 2.65 1.89 5.81
CA GLU A 73 2.65 1.54 4.39
C GLU A 73 3.95 1.98 3.75
N LEU A 74 4.59 1.07 3.00
CA LEU A 74 5.81 1.30 2.23
C LEU A 74 5.45 1.52 0.77
N GLY A 75 5.86 2.67 0.19
CA GLY A 75 5.58 2.98 -1.20
C GLY A 75 4.10 3.19 -1.47
N ALA A 76 3.47 4.11 -0.73
CA ALA A 76 2.02 4.29 -0.72
C ALA A 76 1.42 4.80 -2.04
N GLY A 77 2.24 5.40 -2.92
CA GLY A 77 1.79 5.92 -4.20
C GLY A 77 0.67 6.95 -4.06
N THR A 78 -0.56 6.54 -4.36
CA THR A 78 -1.74 7.41 -4.19
C THR A 78 -2.28 7.46 -2.77
N GLY A 79 -1.84 6.56 -1.89
CA GLY A 79 -2.28 6.44 -0.50
C GLY A 79 -3.59 5.69 -0.29
N ILE A 80 -4.16 5.05 -1.31
CA ILE A 80 -5.49 4.40 -1.21
C ILE A 80 -5.56 3.37 -0.09
N LEU A 81 -4.53 2.55 0.09
CA LEU A 81 -4.48 1.49 1.10
C LEU A 81 -4.35 2.08 2.51
N SER A 82 -3.54 3.14 2.67
CA SER A 82 -3.44 3.88 3.92
C SER A 82 -4.74 4.60 4.28
N ILE A 83 -5.43 5.21 3.31
CA ILE A 83 -6.74 5.84 3.51
C ILE A 83 -7.72 4.82 4.07
N LEU A 84 -7.82 3.64 3.45
CA LEU A 84 -8.68 2.58 3.96
C LEU A 84 -8.28 2.14 5.37
N SER A 85 -6.97 1.99 5.63
CA SER A 85 -6.46 1.59 6.94
C SER A 85 -6.81 2.60 8.05
N LEU A 86 -6.77 3.92 7.72
CA LEU A 86 -7.24 4.98 8.61
C LEU A 86 -8.74 4.90 8.90
N LEU A 87 -9.56 4.64 7.86
CA LEU A 87 -11.01 4.49 7.99
C LEU A 87 -11.39 3.24 8.78
N LEU A 88 -10.58 2.19 8.70
CA LEU A 88 -10.70 0.98 9.51
C LEU A 88 -10.11 1.12 10.94
N GLY A 89 -9.73 2.33 11.34
CA GLY A 89 -9.38 2.67 12.72
C GLY A 89 -7.90 2.71 13.06
N GLY A 90 -6.99 2.48 12.10
CA GLY A 90 -5.54 2.42 12.31
C GLY A 90 -4.89 3.76 12.69
N ASP A 91 -3.76 3.68 13.39
CA ASP A 91 -2.76 4.75 13.52
C ASP A 91 -1.71 4.52 12.42
N VAL A 92 -1.77 5.33 11.36
CA VAL A 92 -1.13 5.01 10.08
C VAL A 92 0.03 5.94 9.77
N THR A 93 1.22 5.36 9.60
CA THR A 93 2.40 6.00 9.04
C THR A 93 2.46 5.69 7.54
N ILE A 94 2.32 6.71 6.72
CA ILE A 94 2.29 6.62 5.25
C ILE A 94 3.64 7.03 4.71
N THR A 95 4.29 6.17 3.94
CA THR A 95 5.63 6.47 3.46
C THR A 95 5.79 6.30 1.95
N ASP A 96 6.54 7.21 1.35
CA ASP A 96 6.96 7.17 -0.06
C ASP A 96 8.17 8.10 -0.27
N LYS A 97 8.59 8.27 -1.52
CA LYS A 97 9.59 9.26 -1.92
C LYS A 97 9.09 10.69 -1.65
N PRO A 98 9.98 11.65 -1.35
CA PRO A 98 9.59 13.02 -0.99
C PRO A 98 8.64 13.71 -1.98
N GLN A 99 8.82 13.46 -3.29
CA GLN A 99 8.01 14.09 -4.35
C GLN A 99 6.54 13.64 -4.37
N LEU A 100 6.21 12.50 -3.78
CA LEU A 100 4.84 11.96 -3.74
C LEU A 100 4.05 12.39 -2.50
N LEU A 101 4.72 12.84 -1.43
CA LEU A 101 4.07 13.12 -0.14
C LEU A 101 2.96 14.14 -0.23
N LYS A 102 3.12 15.18 -1.06
CA LYS A 102 2.06 16.20 -1.23
C LYS A 102 0.80 15.66 -1.87
N GLN A 103 0.95 14.76 -2.86
CA GLN A 103 -0.19 14.10 -3.49
C GLN A 103 -0.90 13.13 -2.51
N ILE A 104 -0.11 12.37 -1.74
CA ILE A 104 -0.62 11.48 -0.69
C ILE A 104 -1.42 12.30 0.32
N GLU A 105 -0.88 13.40 0.81
CA GLU A 105 -1.54 14.29 1.77
C GLU A 105 -2.89 14.79 1.27
N LEU A 106 -2.95 15.25 0.02
CA LEU A 106 -4.19 15.71 -0.60
C LEU A 106 -5.24 14.59 -0.67
N ASN A 107 -4.85 13.39 -1.11
CA ASN A 107 -5.76 12.25 -1.20
C ASN A 107 -6.25 11.81 0.19
N VAL A 108 -5.34 11.72 1.16
CA VAL A 108 -5.69 11.32 2.53
C VAL A 108 -6.71 12.29 3.13
N PHE A 109 -6.45 13.59 3.06
CA PHE A 109 -7.34 14.58 3.68
C PHE A 109 -8.66 14.80 2.93
N ALA A 110 -8.70 14.50 1.64
CA ALA A 110 -9.94 14.51 0.87
C ALA A 110 -10.86 13.32 1.20
N ASN A 111 -10.29 12.19 1.63
CA ASN A 111 -11.02 10.93 1.82
C ASN A 111 -11.18 10.52 3.29
N THR A 112 -10.66 11.28 4.24
CA THR A 112 -10.76 10.95 5.66
C THR A 112 -11.36 12.09 6.46
N PRO A 113 -12.21 11.80 7.47
CA PRO A 113 -12.73 12.84 8.35
C PRO A 113 -11.61 13.49 9.17
N SER A 114 -11.84 14.71 9.63
CA SER A 114 -10.86 15.47 10.42
C SER A 114 -10.40 14.74 11.69
N SER A 115 -11.24 13.89 12.26
CA SER A 115 -10.92 13.03 13.42
C SER A 115 -9.79 12.02 13.14
N CYS A 116 -9.50 11.70 11.87
CA CYS A 116 -8.37 10.84 11.51
C CYS A 116 -7.02 11.57 11.56
N ARG A 117 -6.99 12.92 11.56
CA ARG A 117 -5.74 13.68 11.48
C ARG A 117 -4.75 13.40 12.61
N ALA A 118 -5.24 13.09 13.81
CA ALA A 118 -4.38 12.73 14.94
C ALA A 118 -3.75 11.33 14.81
N ARG A 119 -4.25 10.52 13.87
CA ARG A 119 -3.82 9.12 13.65
C ARG A 119 -3.08 8.94 12.33
N VAL A 120 -2.67 10.03 11.66
CA VAL A 120 -1.94 9.96 10.40
C VAL A 120 -0.60 10.66 10.51
N THR A 121 0.45 9.98 10.04
CA THR A 121 1.79 10.53 9.85
C THR A 121 2.21 10.28 8.41
N ILE A 122 2.61 11.32 7.67
CA ILE A 122 3.08 11.21 6.28
C ILE A 122 4.55 11.62 6.25
N ARG A 123 5.44 10.70 5.86
CA ARG A 123 6.88 10.92 5.89
C ARG A 123 7.60 10.30 4.69
N ALA A 124 8.71 10.92 4.28
CA ALA A 124 9.63 10.31 3.33
C ALA A 124 10.31 9.08 3.93
N LEU A 125 10.45 8.03 3.12
CA LEU A 125 11.23 6.85 3.45
C LEU A 125 11.92 6.32 2.18
N SER A 126 13.24 6.31 2.20
CA SER A 126 14.08 5.65 1.19
C SER A 126 14.51 4.29 1.72
N TRP A 127 13.98 3.23 1.11
CA TRP A 127 14.21 1.86 1.58
C TRP A 127 15.71 1.54 1.69
N GLY A 128 16.09 0.95 2.81
CA GLY A 128 17.46 0.56 3.10
C GLY A 128 18.37 1.67 3.61
N PHE A 129 17.94 2.94 3.55
CA PHE A 129 18.79 4.10 3.90
C PHE A 129 18.36 4.78 5.21
N ASP A 130 17.14 5.27 5.28
CA ASP A 130 16.64 6.07 6.41
C ASP A 130 15.57 5.37 7.26
N HIS A 131 15.35 4.06 7.04
CA HIS A 131 14.41 3.23 7.79
C HIS A 131 14.68 3.24 9.31
N THR A 132 15.91 3.47 9.75
CA THR A 132 16.31 3.53 11.17
C THR A 132 15.73 4.74 11.91
N PHE A 133 15.21 5.74 11.20
CA PHE A 133 14.49 6.86 11.79
C PHE A 133 13.02 6.55 12.10
N PHE A 134 12.58 5.33 11.85
CA PHE A 134 11.23 4.85 12.12
C PHE A 134 11.26 3.82 13.25
N PRO A 135 10.20 3.75 14.07
CA PRO A 135 10.12 2.74 15.14
C PRO A 135 10.01 1.32 14.57
N SER A 136 10.22 0.32 15.40
CA SER A 136 10.15 -1.11 15.07
C SER A 136 9.00 -1.83 15.78
N ASP A 137 7.95 -1.10 16.14
CA ASP A 137 6.82 -1.58 16.95
C ASP A 137 5.48 -1.55 16.20
N TYR A 138 5.53 -1.59 14.87
CA TYR A 138 4.33 -1.67 14.05
C TYR A 138 3.63 -3.02 14.20
N ASP A 139 2.29 -2.98 14.35
CA ASP A 139 1.45 -4.18 14.31
C ASP A 139 1.33 -4.72 12.88
N TYR A 140 1.23 -3.80 11.90
CA TYR A 140 1.09 -4.13 10.48
C TYR A 140 2.03 -3.31 9.60
N ILE A 141 2.60 -3.99 8.60
CA ILE A 141 3.33 -3.36 7.49
C ILE A 141 2.60 -3.71 6.20
N LEU A 142 2.28 -2.70 5.39
CA LEU A 142 1.55 -2.86 4.13
C LEU A 142 2.46 -2.56 2.95
N CYS A 143 2.46 -3.46 1.96
CA CYS A 143 3.30 -3.38 0.77
C CYS A 143 2.49 -3.81 -0.45
N ALA A 144 2.32 -2.91 -1.43
CA ALA A 144 1.63 -3.19 -2.67
C ALA A 144 2.49 -2.80 -3.88
N ASP A 145 2.86 -3.78 -4.71
CA ASP A 145 3.66 -3.63 -5.93
C ASP A 145 4.99 -2.88 -5.75
N ILE A 146 5.64 -3.02 -4.58
CA ILE A 146 6.90 -2.32 -4.28
C ILE A 146 8.16 -3.01 -4.84
N MET A 147 8.08 -4.30 -5.23
CA MET A 147 9.18 -5.03 -5.87
C MET A 147 9.17 -4.83 -7.39
N TYR A 148 9.72 -3.73 -7.88
CA TYR A 148 9.75 -3.40 -9.31
C TYR A 148 11.16 -3.39 -9.94
N THR A 149 12.23 -3.56 -9.13
CA THR A 149 13.60 -3.74 -9.61
C THR A 149 14.35 -4.75 -8.73
N LEU A 150 15.33 -5.48 -9.30
CA LEU A 150 16.19 -6.39 -8.52
C LEU A 150 16.96 -5.65 -7.43
N ALA A 151 17.44 -4.43 -7.73
CA ALA A 151 18.18 -3.61 -6.78
C ALA A 151 17.34 -3.17 -5.55
N SER A 152 16.01 -3.11 -5.67
CA SER A 152 15.15 -2.72 -4.56
C SER A 152 14.93 -3.84 -3.55
N VAL A 153 15.05 -5.12 -3.94
CA VAL A 153 14.76 -6.28 -3.07
C VAL A 153 15.59 -6.27 -1.77
N PRO A 154 16.93 -6.15 -1.79
CA PRO A 154 17.72 -6.12 -0.57
C PRO A 154 17.43 -4.89 0.30
N LEU A 155 17.08 -3.75 -0.30
CA LEU A 155 16.74 -2.52 0.41
C LEU A 155 15.38 -2.65 1.10
N ILE A 156 14.39 -3.26 0.43
CA ILE A 156 13.08 -3.59 1.01
C ILE A 156 13.27 -4.56 2.17
N LEU A 157 14.04 -5.65 1.97
CA LEU A 157 14.32 -6.62 3.04
C LEU A 157 14.92 -5.95 4.26
N LYS A 158 15.97 -5.11 4.07
CA LYS A 158 16.61 -4.38 5.18
C LYS A 158 15.61 -3.50 5.92
N THR A 159 14.72 -2.84 5.19
CA THR A 159 13.66 -1.99 5.77
C THR A 159 12.66 -2.82 6.57
N LEU A 160 12.16 -3.92 5.99
CA LEU A 160 11.20 -4.81 6.66
C LEU A 160 11.77 -5.44 7.93
N LEU A 161 13.05 -5.86 7.91
CA LEU A 161 13.73 -6.44 9.07
C LEU A 161 13.83 -5.44 10.24
N HIS A 162 14.06 -4.17 9.95
CA HIS A 162 14.10 -3.12 10.96
C HIS A 162 12.72 -2.79 11.52
N LEU A 163 11.72 -2.61 10.64
CA LEU A 163 10.38 -2.15 11.02
C LEU A 163 9.52 -3.24 11.68
N SER A 164 9.90 -4.52 11.55
CA SER A 164 9.13 -5.65 12.06
C SER A 164 9.75 -6.26 13.32
N ASN A 165 8.89 -6.76 14.18
CA ASN A 165 9.21 -7.62 15.30
C ASN A 165 8.41 -8.95 15.20
N GLU A 166 8.50 -9.83 16.20
CA GLU A 166 7.85 -11.16 16.22
C GLU A 166 6.31 -11.08 16.12
N ARG A 167 5.69 -9.97 16.52
CA ARG A 167 4.23 -9.77 16.49
C ARG A 167 3.75 -9.06 15.23
N THR A 168 4.64 -8.48 14.46
CA THR A 168 4.31 -7.73 13.25
C THR A 168 3.79 -8.67 12.17
N VAL A 169 2.65 -8.32 11.58
CA VAL A 169 2.13 -8.95 10.37
C VAL A 169 2.40 -8.04 9.17
N ILE A 170 3.02 -8.59 8.13
CA ILE A 170 3.27 -7.89 6.89
C ILE A 170 2.29 -8.42 5.84
N TYR A 171 1.46 -7.55 5.26
CA TYR A 171 0.66 -7.87 4.08
C TYR A 171 1.41 -7.38 2.85
N PHE A 172 1.77 -8.32 1.98
CA PHE A 172 2.56 -8.06 0.79
C PHE A 172 1.82 -8.55 -0.44
N ALA A 173 1.41 -7.62 -1.31
CA ALA A 173 0.72 -7.95 -2.55
C ALA A 173 1.58 -7.58 -3.76
N SER A 174 1.51 -8.42 -4.81
CA SER A 174 2.24 -8.21 -6.04
C SER A 174 1.42 -8.63 -7.25
N THR A 175 1.43 -7.78 -8.28
CA THR A 175 0.90 -8.08 -9.62
C THR A 175 1.92 -8.89 -10.39
N MET A 176 1.69 -10.19 -10.56
CA MET A 176 2.67 -11.17 -11.08
C MET A 176 3.02 -10.94 -12.54
N SER A 177 2.11 -10.39 -13.35
CA SER A 177 2.32 -10.08 -14.77
C SER A 177 3.38 -9.01 -15.02
N ILE A 178 3.66 -8.14 -14.05
CA ILE A 178 4.62 -7.03 -14.21
C ILE A 178 6.04 -7.57 -14.37
N CYS A 179 6.48 -8.44 -13.47
CA CYS A 179 7.80 -9.08 -13.57
C CYS A 179 7.87 -10.37 -12.72
N ARG A 180 7.32 -11.47 -13.22
CA ARG A 180 7.21 -12.75 -12.49
C ARG A 180 8.54 -13.24 -11.91
N LYS A 181 9.64 -13.18 -12.70
CA LYS A 181 10.97 -13.64 -12.24
C LYS A 181 11.50 -12.79 -11.07
N LEU A 182 11.36 -11.47 -11.17
CA LEU A 182 11.77 -10.54 -10.12
C LEU A 182 10.98 -10.79 -8.84
N ILE A 183 9.67 -10.93 -8.97
CA ILE A 183 8.77 -11.13 -7.82
C ILE A 183 9.09 -12.48 -7.16
N SER A 184 9.26 -13.56 -7.94
CA SER A 184 9.64 -14.88 -7.39
C SER A 184 10.98 -14.83 -6.66
N SER A 185 12.01 -14.24 -7.26
CA SER A 185 13.32 -14.08 -6.61
C SER A 185 13.26 -13.19 -5.36
N GLY A 186 12.42 -12.15 -5.39
CA GLY A 186 12.16 -11.32 -4.21
C GLY A 186 11.53 -12.11 -3.07
N TYR A 187 10.54 -12.94 -3.35
CA TYR A 187 9.93 -13.80 -2.33
C TYR A 187 10.90 -14.89 -1.83
N GLU A 188 11.76 -15.47 -2.67
CA GLU A 188 12.83 -16.36 -2.22
C GLU A 188 13.74 -15.67 -1.20
N THR A 189 14.12 -14.43 -1.46
CA THR A 189 14.94 -13.62 -0.54
C THR A 189 14.20 -13.33 0.76
N LEU A 190 12.94 -12.91 0.70
CA LEU A 190 12.11 -12.64 1.88
C LEU A 190 11.88 -13.91 2.71
N SER A 191 11.69 -15.06 2.06
CA SER A 191 11.41 -16.34 2.73
C SER A 191 12.57 -16.87 3.58
N GLN A 192 13.78 -16.36 3.40
CA GLN A 192 14.92 -16.68 4.27
C GLN A 192 14.76 -16.06 5.68
N HIS A 193 13.97 -14.98 5.81
CA HIS A 193 13.82 -14.22 7.04
C HIS A 193 12.37 -14.18 7.56
N PHE A 194 11.41 -14.46 6.69
CA PHE A 194 9.98 -14.43 7.01
C PHE A 194 9.30 -15.73 6.60
N ASN A 195 8.28 -16.15 7.36
CA ASN A 195 7.32 -17.13 6.88
C ASN A 195 6.42 -16.39 5.88
N CYS A 196 6.32 -16.86 4.65
CA CYS A 196 5.62 -16.21 3.56
C CYS A 196 4.42 -17.09 3.14
N ASP A 197 3.26 -16.84 3.72
CA ASP A 197 2.04 -17.60 3.45
C ASP A 197 1.26 -16.91 2.32
N LEU A 198 1.03 -17.61 1.19
CA LEU A 198 0.11 -17.13 0.16
C LEU A 198 -1.32 -17.25 0.72
N VAL A 199 -1.93 -16.10 1.08
CA VAL A 199 -3.25 -16.07 1.73
C VAL A 199 -4.39 -15.85 0.75
N TYR A 200 -4.11 -15.25 -0.41
CA TYR A 200 -5.09 -15.08 -1.47
C TYR A 200 -4.46 -14.90 -2.84
N ARG A 201 -5.20 -15.27 -3.90
CA ARG A 201 -4.82 -15.03 -5.30
C ARG A 201 -6.03 -14.52 -6.07
N TYR A 202 -5.89 -13.32 -6.65
CA TYR A 202 -6.87 -12.75 -7.56
C TYR A 202 -6.48 -13.11 -9.00
N GLU A 203 -6.99 -14.24 -9.51
CA GLU A 203 -6.62 -14.76 -10.84
C GLU A 203 -6.93 -13.78 -11.98
N ASN A 204 -8.09 -13.11 -11.91
CA ASN A 204 -8.53 -12.12 -12.89
C ASN A 204 -7.66 -10.86 -12.97
N LYS A 205 -6.81 -10.61 -11.97
CA LYS A 205 -5.87 -9.49 -11.89
C LYS A 205 -4.43 -9.93 -11.84
N ASP A 206 -4.17 -11.25 -11.80
CA ASP A 206 -2.86 -11.87 -11.60
C ASP A 206 -2.13 -11.31 -10.36
N VAL A 207 -2.88 -11.05 -9.28
CA VAL A 207 -2.36 -10.53 -8.01
C VAL A 207 -2.26 -11.64 -6.99
N ASN A 208 -1.07 -11.85 -6.46
CA ASN A 208 -0.81 -12.70 -5.30
C ASN A 208 -0.70 -11.84 -4.04
N LEU A 209 -1.35 -12.30 -2.96
CA LEU A 209 -1.31 -11.68 -1.65
C LEU A 209 -0.71 -12.63 -0.64
N TYR A 210 0.36 -12.17 0.01
CA TYR A 210 1.09 -12.93 1.02
C TYR A 210 0.94 -12.27 2.38
N ARG A 211 0.89 -13.11 3.41
CA ARG A 211 1.02 -12.73 4.80
C ARG A 211 2.41 -13.17 5.27
N LEU A 212 3.23 -12.22 5.70
CA LEU A 212 4.57 -12.51 6.19
C LEU A 212 4.60 -12.29 7.70
N THR A 213 5.32 -13.18 8.40
CA THR A 213 5.67 -13.04 9.83
C THR A 213 7.15 -13.35 10.00
N LYS A 214 7.82 -12.63 10.90
CA LYS A 214 9.25 -12.80 11.13
C LYS A 214 9.55 -14.23 11.59
N ARG A 215 10.59 -14.84 11.06
CA ARG A 215 11.08 -16.13 11.56
C ARG A 215 11.79 -15.90 12.89
N THR A 216 11.48 -16.71 13.87
CA THR A 216 12.20 -16.84 15.15
C THR A 216 13.51 -17.60 14.97
#